data_7b00239df6e346460eafb8695bf2710b
#
_entry.id   7b00239df6e346460eafb8695bf2710b
#
_cell.length_a   1.000
_cell.length_b   1.000
_cell.length_c   1.000
_cell.angle_alpha   90.00
_cell.angle_beta   90.00
_cell.angle_gamma   90.00
#
_symmetry.space_group_name_H-M   'P 1'
#
loop_
_entity.id
_entity.type
_entity.pdbx_description
1 polymer ?
#
loop_
_entity_poly.entity_id
_entity_poly.type
_entity_poly.pdbx_seq_one_letter_code
_entity_poly.pdbx_strand_id
1 'polypeptide(L)'
;MAAAPRIISLNLGSQTVGLAEFNVLPHGGLVLQDFRLRDVLTDGTNEGMRYAQVAAVLRDMMQEMKLSPGTVNYAVPGQSVFARFVKLPAVEEEKIEKIIAFEAQQNVPFPINEVVWDYQLVGGGADEQIQVVLVAIKSDLLDEVNAAVEGTGLRTAIVDVAPMSLYNAFRYSYSDLKGCSLLVDIGARTTNLLFIEPGKIFSRSVPIGGSSITTAIAREFEEPFAAAELRKKRDGFVSLGGAYAEASDPDVARVSKLVRSTMTRLHAELMRSISHYRAQQQGSAPERVFLCGASASTPYMREFFQEKLQVAIEFFNPLRNVTVSDASRVTEFSQAAHLLGELVGLALRAATTCPMELNLRPAAVVRRQELEQRRPFFVVAAACLILALVGWGFYYMRAASVTDRATGRLQEKIEVMHTAERQLDTLKKQATTLDGVSSPLIEAVNDRSFWLDVLEDLNSRMPKENIWITELIPTSGGKPVGVDERKLAEVMAASSPAPGGPQTGAPQTGAPPRPNAPKAAGPVVDGLFVRGLYLFNPKQQEVVVDYFRELVGSPYFAVDPNNQSRVIKPTTPNNTDWAFPYELHLDLKKPIRLP
;
A
#
# COMPACT_ATOMS: atom_id res chain seq x y z
N MET A 1 -29.25 18.89 -2.38
CA MET A 1 -28.36 18.80 -1.23
C MET A 1 -27.40 17.65 -1.49
N ALA A 2 -26.07 17.88 -1.42
CA ALA A 2 -25.12 16.76 -1.49
C ALA A 2 -25.39 15.85 -0.29
N ALA A 3 -25.45 14.53 -0.53
CA ALA A 3 -25.61 13.55 0.54
C ALA A 3 -24.45 13.72 1.54
N ALA A 4 -24.77 13.70 2.84
CA ALA A 4 -23.75 13.77 3.87
C ALA A 4 -22.72 12.63 3.65
N PRO A 5 -21.41 12.91 3.77
CA PRO A 5 -20.39 11.88 3.55
C PRO A 5 -20.59 10.73 4.54
N ARG A 6 -20.74 9.52 4.00
CA ARG A 6 -20.92 8.27 4.75
C ARG A 6 -19.56 7.70 5.14
N ILE A 7 -19.44 7.29 6.38
CA ILE A 7 -18.24 6.64 6.92
C ILE A 7 -18.62 5.25 7.44
N ILE A 8 -17.88 4.24 7.02
CA ILE A 8 -17.96 2.89 7.57
C ILE A 8 -16.75 2.68 8.46
N SER A 9 -17.00 2.35 9.72
CA SER A 9 -15.98 2.01 10.71
C SER A 9 -16.05 0.54 11.08
N LEU A 10 -14.89 -0.12 11.12
CA LEU A 10 -14.78 -1.55 11.40
C LEU A 10 -13.71 -1.78 12.48
N ASN A 11 -14.09 -2.37 13.60
CA ASN A 11 -13.16 -2.82 14.64
C ASN A 11 -12.97 -4.34 14.55
N LEU A 12 -11.74 -4.78 14.32
CA LEU A 12 -11.36 -6.19 14.21
C LEU A 12 -10.83 -6.71 15.56
N GLY A 13 -11.65 -6.66 16.59
CA GLY A 13 -11.29 -7.19 17.91
C GLY A 13 -10.93 -8.69 17.87
N SER A 14 -10.25 -9.17 18.91
CA SER A 14 -9.73 -10.56 18.93
C SER A 14 -10.85 -11.63 18.95
N GLN A 15 -12.02 -11.31 19.47
CA GLN A 15 -13.17 -12.21 19.57
C GLN A 15 -14.48 -11.57 19.11
N THR A 16 -14.54 -10.25 19.08
CA THR A 16 -15.73 -9.51 18.64
C THR A 16 -15.35 -8.60 17.48
N VAL A 17 -16.12 -8.64 16.41
CA VAL A 17 -16.04 -7.72 15.27
C VAL A 17 -17.15 -6.69 15.42
N GLY A 18 -16.79 -5.43 15.31
CA GLY A 18 -17.74 -4.31 15.34
C GLY A 18 -17.77 -3.59 14.00
N LEU A 19 -18.96 -3.36 13.47
CA LEU A 19 -19.19 -2.58 12.24
C LEU A 19 -20.19 -1.47 12.56
N ALA A 20 -19.89 -0.24 12.14
CA ALA A 20 -20.79 0.89 12.32
C ALA A 20 -20.80 1.80 11.09
N GLU A 21 -21.95 2.41 10.87
CA GLU A 21 -22.15 3.42 9.84
C GLU A 21 -22.40 4.78 10.50
N PHE A 22 -21.64 5.77 10.03
CA PHE A 22 -21.77 7.16 10.47
C PHE A 22 -22.00 8.08 9.28
N ASN A 23 -22.67 9.19 9.54
CA ASN A 23 -22.72 10.34 8.65
C ASN A 23 -22.02 11.53 9.31
N VAL A 24 -21.41 12.39 8.48
CA VAL A 24 -20.75 13.62 8.94
C VAL A 24 -21.69 14.78 8.76
N LEU A 25 -21.91 15.55 9.82
CA LEU A 25 -22.65 16.81 9.75
C LEU A 25 -21.79 17.89 9.07
N PRO A 26 -22.41 18.92 8.46
CA PRO A 26 -21.69 20.00 7.80
C PRO A 26 -20.67 20.74 8.68
N HIS A 27 -20.84 20.67 10.02
CA HIS A 27 -19.95 21.29 11.01
C HIS A 27 -18.97 20.29 11.66
N GLY A 28 -18.76 19.11 11.06
CA GLY A 28 -17.80 18.11 11.56
C GLY A 28 -18.31 17.19 12.67
N GLY A 29 -19.57 17.30 13.07
CA GLY A 29 -20.20 16.38 14.04
C GLY A 29 -20.50 15.02 13.41
N LEU A 30 -20.54 13.97 14.24
CA LEU A 30 -20.88 12.61 13.83
C LEU A 30 -22.33 12.27 14.17
N VAL A 31 -22.97 11.54 13.26
CA VAL A 31 -24.29 10.93 13.47
C VAL A 31 -24.12 9.42 13.28
N LEU A 32 -24.34 8.64 14.34
CA LEU A 32 -24.37 7.19 14.29
C LEU A 32 -25.69 6.75 13.66
N GLN A 33 -25.60 6.06 12.52
CA GLN A 33 -26.75 5.55 11.78
C GLN A 33 -27.17 4.17 12.28
N ASP A 34 -26.22 3.24 12.27
CA ASP A 34 -26.43 1.86 12.73
C ASP A 34 -25.11 1.22 13.14
N PHE A 35 -25.19 0.15 13.93
CA PHE A 35 -24.03 -0.66 14.28
C PHE A 35 -24.42 -2.12 14.47
N ARG A 36 -23.44 -3.00 14.30
CA ARG A 36 -23.53 -4.41 14.69
C ARG A 36 -22.25 -4.83 15.38
N LEU A 37 -22.43 -5.69 16.38
CA LEU A 37 -21.36 -6.39 17.08
C LEU A 37 -21.60 -7.88 16.94
N ARG A 38 -20.61 -8.65 16.52
CA ARG A 38 -20.69 -10.10 16.34
C ARG A 38 -19.45 -10.78 16.89
N ASP A 39 -19.67 -11.89 17.56
CA ASP A 39 -18.58 -12.71 18.08
C ASP A 39 -18.03 -13.63 16.99
N VAL A 40 -16.71 -13.69 16.93
CA VAL A 40 -15.94 -14.65 16.13
C VAL A 40 -15.24 -15.57 17.14
N LEU A 41 -15.90 -16.67 17.46
CA LEU A 41 -15.38 -17.65 18.41
C LEU A 41 -14.31 -18.50 17.71
N THR A 42 -13.10 -18.04 17.70
CA THR A 42 -11.94 -18.86 17.32
C THR A 42 -11.22 -19.33 18.56
N ASP A 43 -11.03 -20.64 18.67
CA ASP A 43 -9.98 -21.20 19.49
C ASP A 43 -8.65 -20.61 19.00
N GLY A 44 -7.87 -20.03 19.93
CA GLY A 44 -6.65 -19.28 19.60
C GLY A 44 -5.54 -20.07 18.89
N THR A 45 -5.80 -21.35 18.55
CA THR A 45 -4.85 -22.26 17.90
C THR A 45 -4.84 -22.16 16.36
N ASN A 46 -5.80 -21.47 15.73
CA ASN A 46 -5.97 -21.49 14.26
C ASN A 46 -6.27 -20.09 13.70
N GLU A 47 -5.25 -19.22 13.67
CA GLU A 47 -5.41 -17.83 13.22
C GLU A 47 -5.77 -17.71 11.72
N GLY A 48 -5.32 -18.63 10.87
CA GLY A 48 -5.68 -18.62 9.44
C GLY A 48 -7.17 -18.81 9.17
N MET A 49 -7.87 -19.62 9.97
CA MET A 49 -9.33 -19.77 9.86
C MET A 49 -10.09 -18.54 10.37
N ARG A 50 -9.47 -17.75 11.24
CA ARG A 50 -10.10 -16.56 11.82
C ARG A 50 -10.45 -15.52 10.75
N TYR A 51 -9.55 -15.21 9.82
CA TYR A 51 -9.80 -14.19 8.81
C TYR A 51 -10.92 -14.58 7.83
N ALA A 52 -11.04 -15.87 7.51
CA ALA A 52 -12.16 -16.38 6.71
C ALA A 52 -13.50 -16.22 7.46
N GLN A 53 -13.52 -16.49 8.77
CA GLN A 53 -14.70 -16.28 9.63
C GLN A 53 -15.04 -14.80 9.77
N VAL A 54 -14.04 -13.93 9.95
CA VAL A 54 -14.22 -12.47 9.98
C VAL A 54 -14.88 -12.00 8.69
N ALA A 55 -14.39 -12.46 7.53
CA ALA A 55 -14.97 -12.08 6.24
C ALA A 55 -16.43 -12.55 6.07
N ALA A 56 -16.77 -13.74 6.58
CA ALA A 56 -18.14 -14.25 6.56
C ALA A 56 -19.05 -13.40 7.47
N VAL A 57 -18.65 -13.23 8.73
CA VAL A 57 -19.40 -12.42 9.71
C VAL A 57 -19.58 -10.98 9.21
N LEU A 58 -18.56 -10.39 8.59
CA LEU A 58 -18.65 -9.03 8.05
C LEU A 58 -19.66 -8.93 6.90
N ARG A 59 -19.73 -9.94 6.01
CA ARG A 59 -20.76 -9.98 4.95
C ARG A 59 -22.17 -10.07 5.56
N ASP A 60 -22.36 -10.90 6.57
CA ASP A 60 -23.65 -11.05 7.26
C ASP A 60 -24.08 -9.73 7.91
N MET A 61 -23.14 -9.06 8.63
CA MET A 61 -23.40 -7.75 9.25
C MET A 61 -23.76 -6.69 8.21
N MET A 62 -23.02 -6.64 7.08
CA MET A 62 -23.32 -5.71 5.98
C MET A 62 -24.69 -5.97 5.37
N GLN A 63 -25.09 -7.24 5.23
CA GLN A 63 -26.42 -7.60 4.72
C GLN A 63 -27.53 -7.18 5.69
N GLU A 64 -27.37 -7.46 6.99
CA GLU A 64 -28.32 -7.04 8.04
C GLU A 64 -28.51 -5.53 8.09
N MET A 65 -27.41 -4.77 7.99
CA MET A 65 -27.42 -3.31 7.97
C MET A 65 -27.83 -2.73 6.62
N LYS A 66 -28.04 -3.57 5.60
CA LYS A 66 -28.28 -3.16 4.19
C LYS A 66 -27.20 -2.20 3.66
N LEU A 67 -25.96 -2.47 4.06
CA LEU A 67 -24.82 -1.61 3.82
C LEU A 67 -24.29 -1.86 2.40
N SER A 68 -24.32 -0.85 1.55
CA SER A 68 -23.71 -0.95 0.23
C SER A 68 -22.18 -0.84 0.30
N PRO A 69 -21.43 -1.50 -0.60
CA PRO A 69 -19.99 -1.39 -0.67
C PRO A 69 -19.51 0.06 -0.69
N GLY A 70 -18.41 0.34 0.00
CA GLY A 70 -17.85 1.68 0.13
C GLY A 70 -16.45 1.65 0.73
N THR A 71 -15.94 2.82 1.07
CA THR A 71 -14.67 2.93 1.80
C THR A 71 -14.87 2.63 3.29
N VAL A 72 -13.93 1.91 3.88
CA VAL A 72 -13.93 1.54 5.29
C VAL A 72 -12.65 1.99 5.99
N ASN A 73 -12.82 2.53 7.20
CA ASN A 73 -11.75 2.73 8.16
C ASN A 73 -11.78 1.57 9.14
N TYR A 74 -10.67 0.86 9.31
CA TYR A 74 -10.65 -0.23 10.27
C TYR A 74 -9.49 -0.14 11.25
N ALA A 75 -9.67 -0.73 12.44
CA ALA A 75 -8.64 -0.84 13.44
C ALA A 75 -8.17 -2.28 13.60
N VAL A 76 -6.84 -2.44 13.69
CA VAL A 76 -6.19 -3.69 14.06
C VAL A 76 -6.01 -3.76 15.58
N PRO A 77 -6.06 -4.97 16.19
CA PRO A 77 -5.88 -5.11 17.63
C PRO A 77 -4.50 -4.61 18.08
N GLY A 78 -4.42 -3.94 19.22
CA GLY A 78 -3.16 -3.44 19.77
C GLY A 78 -2.09 -4.51 20.00
N GLN A 79 -2.49 -5.75 20.27
CA GLN A 79 -1.58 -6.91 20.43
C GLN A 79 -0.88 -7.33 19.13
N SER A 80 -1.46 -7.02 17.97
CA SER A 80 -0.91 -7.34 16.65
C SER A 80 0.11 -6.29 16.16
N VAL A 81 0.26 -5.21 16.92
CA VAL A 81 1.08 -4.06 16.57
C VAL A 81 2.16 -3.87 17.63
N PHE A 82 3.39 -3.67 17.19
CA PHE A 82 4.43 -3.13 18.04
C PHE A 82 4.18 -1.63 18.20
N ALA A 83 3.97 -1.16 19.42
CA ALA A 83 3.80 0.26 19.72
C ALA A 83 4.82 0.69 20.76
N ARG A 84 5.54 1.79 20.49
CA ARG A 84 6.55 2.33 21.40
C ARG A 84 6.47 3.85 21.48
N PHE A 85 6.56 4.35 22.69
CA PHE A 85 6.67 5.78 22.97
C PHE A 85 8.15 6.13 23.12
N VAL A 86 8.65 6.98 22.24
CA VAL A 86 10.05 7.42 22.21
C VAL A 86 10.08 8.91 22.53
N LYS A 87 11.05 9.32 23.35
CA LYS A 87 11.31 10.74 23.62
C LYS A 87 12.51 11.16 22.78
N LEU A 88 12.31 12.14 21.92
CA LEU A 88 13.36 12.74 21.12
C LEU A 88 13.80 14.06 21.74
N PRO A 89 15.08 14.43 21.63
CA PRO A 89 15.53 15.77 21.96
C PRO A 89 14.86 16.79 21.04
N ALA A 90 14.80 18.04 21.46
CA ALA A 90 14.35 19.13 20.59
C ALA A 90 15.32 19.23 19.39
N VAL A 91 14.82 18.93 18.21
CA VAL A 91 15.56 18.95 16.93
C VAL A 91 14.74 19.66 15.88
N GLU A 92 15.41 20.16 14.84
CA GLU A 92 14.76 20.75 13.68
C GLU A 92 13.80 19.75 13.00
N GLU A 93 12.67 20.23 12.59
CA GLU A 93 11.56 19.43 12.02
C GLU A 93 12.02 18.54 10.85
N GLU A 94 12.94 19.03 10.01
CA GLU A 94 13.51 18.29 8.88
C GLU A 94 14.35 17.06 9.28
N LYS A 95 14.84 17.02 10.52
CA LYS A 95 15.66 15.91 11.04
C LYS A 95 14.83 14.86 11.76
N ILE A 96 13.60 15.22 12.18
CA ILE A 96 12.72 14.33 12.97
C ILE A 96 12.46 13.02 12.24
N GLU A 97 12.08 13.07 10.97
CA GLU A 97 11.76 11.88 10.18
C GLU A 97 12.95 10.90 10.09
N LYS A 98 14.15 11.43 9.87
CA LYS A 98 15.37 10.60 9.79
C LYS A 98 15.72 9.94 11.13
N ILE A 99 15.54 10.67 12.22
CA ILE A 99 15.79 10.14 13.57
C ILE A 99 14.76 9.06 13.89
N ILE A 100 13.48 9.29 13.57
CA ILE A 100 12.43 8.29 13.79
C ILE A 100 12.66 7.05 12.93
N ALA A 101 13.07 7.19 11.67
CA ALA A 101 13.40 6.06 10.82
C ALA A 101 14.56 5.22 11.40
N PHE A 102 15.57 5.88 11.97
CA PHE A 102 16.68 5.22 12.66
C PHE A 102 16.20 4.52 13.94
N GLU A 103 15.41 5.20 14.76
CA GLU A 103 14.79 4.62 15.96
C GLU A 103 13.89 3.43 15.62
N ALA A 104 13.15 3.50 14.51
CA ALA A 104 12.34 2.39 14.03
C ALA A 104 13.20 1.17 13.69
N GLN A 105 14.31 1.36 12.99
CA GLN A 105 15.23 0.26 12.65
C GLN A 105 15.84 -0.40 13.89
N GLN A 106 16.10 0.36 14.94
CA GLN A 106 16.71 -0.18 16.17
C GLN A 106 15.71 -0.84 17.12
N ASN A 107 14.49 -0.32 17.17
CA ASN A 107 13.52 -0.69 18.20
C ASN A 107 12.45 -1.67 17.74
N VAL A 108 12.12 -1.68 16.44
CA VAL A 108 11.14 -2.64 15.90
C VAL A 108 11.78 -4.04 15.89
N PRO A 109 11.15 -5.04 16.54
CA PRO A 109 11.75 -6.38 16.71
C PRO A 109 11.67 -7.25 15.44
N PHE A 110 11.48 -6.62 14.27
CA PHE A 110 11.36 -7.26 12.96
C PHE A 110 12.19 -6.48 11.93
N PRO A 111 12.65 -7.11 10.85
CA PRO A 111 13.27 -6.40 9.74
C PRO A 111 12.33 -5.31 9.20
N ILE A 112 12.84 -4.11 9.02
CA ILE A 112 12.03 -2.93 8.66
C ILE A 112 11.34 -3.08 7.28
N ASN A 113 11.89 -3.89 6.39
CA ASN A 113 11.33 -4.22 5.08
C ASN A 113 10.18 -5.25 5.13
N GLU A 114 9.96 -5.90 6.28
CA GLU A 114 8.90 -6.87 6.50
C GLU A 114 7.73 -6.28 7.30
N VAL A 115 7.81 -5.00 7.65
CA VAL A 115 6.78 -4.31 8.42
C VAL A 115 6.23 -3.10 7.68
N VAL A 116 4.97 -2.80 7.96
CA VAL A 116 4.37 -1.49 7.71
C VAL A 116 4.45 -0.73 9.02
N TRP A 117 5.02 0.46 9.00
CA TRP A 117 5.17 1.28 10.19
C TRP A 117 4.78 2.73 9.91
N ASP A 118 4.39 3.42 10.97
CA ASP A 118 4.02 4.82 10.95
C ASP A 118 4.31 5.44 12.32
N TYR A 119 4.32 6.76 12.39
CA TYR A 119 4.57 7.48 13.63
C TYR A 119 3.69 8.72 13.76
N GLN A 120 3.48 9.15 14.99
CA GLN A 120 2.79 10.38 15.33
C GLN A 120 3.57 11.16 16.40
N LEU A 121 3.72 12.45 16.18
CA LEU A 121 4.22 13.37 17.20
C LEU A 121 3.11 13.65 18.21
N VAL A 122 3.42 13.49 19.49
CA VAL A 122 2.48 13.71 20.59
C VAL A 122 3.08 14.69 21.57
N GLY A 123 2.51 15.90 21.66
CA GLY A 123 3.03 16.94 22.54
C GLY A 123 4.40 17.48 22.08
N GLY A 124 4.86 18.52 22.74
CA GLY A 124 6.13 19.19 22.47
C GLY A 124 5.88 20.65 22.09
N GLY A 125 6.22 21.58 22.99
CA GLY A 125 6.49 22.98 22.67
C GLY A 125 7.88 23.11 22.06
N ALA A 126 8.21 24.26 21.49
CA ALA A 126 9.49 24.52 20.82
C ALA A 126 10.76 24.22 21.66
N ASP A 127 10.63 24.17 22.99
CA ASP A 127 11.73 23.91 23.95
C ASP A 127 11.55 22.61 24.75
N GLU A 128 10.53 21.79 24.48
CA GLU A 128 10.25 20.56 25.20
C GLU A 128 10.68 19.31 24.40
N GLN A 129 10.98 18.23 25.12
CA GLN A 129 11.22 16.93 24.48
C GLN A 129 10.01 16.50 23.65
N ILE A 130 10.25 16.19 22.37
CA ILE A 130 9.23 15.70 21.48
C ILE A 130 8.95 14.24 21.82
N GLN A 131 7.70 13.92 22.16
CA GLN A 131 7.28 12.54 22.32
C GLN A 131 6.72 12.01 21.00
N VAL A 132 7.17 10.82 20.60
CA VAL A 132 6.76 10.15 19.37
C VAL A 132 6.14 8.82 19.72
N VAL A 133 5.00 8.53 19.12
CA VAL A 133 4.44 7.18 19.10
C VAL A 133 4.85 6.53 17.80
N LEU A 134 5.67 5.48 17.88
CA LEU A 134 6.04 4.63 16.76
C LEU A 134 5.19 3.36 16.79
N VAL A 135 4.58 3.02 15.67
CA VAL A 135 3.80 1.79 15.52
C VAL A 135 4.29 1.00 14.32
N ALA A 136 4.31 -0.32 14.43
CA ALA A 136 4.69 -1.22 13.35
C ALA A 136 3.89 -2.52 13.40
N ILE A 137 3.53 -3.04 12.24
CA ILE A 137 2.85 -4.32 12.07
C ILE A 137 3.53 -5.12 10.97
N LYS A 138 3.55 -6.44 11.07
CA LYS A 138 4.07 -7.30 9.99
C LYS A 138 3.23 -7.14 8.73
N SER A 139 3.90 -6.98 7.59
CA SER A 139 3.24 -6.75 6.30
C SER A 139 2.35 -7.90 5.88
N ASP A 140 2.80 -9.15 6.05
CA ASP A 140 2.04 -10.36 5.75
C ASP A 140 0.74 -10.45 6.55
N LEU A 141 0.81 -10.23 7.88
CA LEU A 141 -0.37 -10.20 8.74
C LEU A 141 -1.36 -9.10 8.33
N LEU A 142 -0.84 -7.92 8.01
CA LEU A 142 -1.66 -6.80 7.57
C LEU A 142 -2.32 -7.07 6.22
N ASP A 143 -1.60 -7.70 5.29
CA ASP A 143 -2.13 -8.07 3.97
C ASP A 143 -3.24 -9.13 4.09
N GLU A 144 -3.10 -10.12 4.98
CA GLU A 144 -4.16 -11.11 5.27
C GLU A 144 -5.42 -10.45 5.83
N VAL A 145 -5.27 -9.56 6.82
CA VAL A 145 -6.38 -8.79 7.39
C VAL A 145 -7.07 -7.96 6.30
N ASN A 146 -6.28 -7.23 5.52
CA ASN A 146 -6.81 -6.38 4.45
C ASN A 146 -7.52 -7.20 3.37
N ALA A 147 -6.99 -8.36 3.00
CA ALA A 147 -7.62 -9.26 2.04
C ALA A 147 -8.99 -9.77 2.56
N ALA A 148 -9.11 -10.07 3.84
CA ALA A 148 -10.38 -10.46 4.45
C ALA A 148 -11.41 -9.33 4.42
N VAL A 149 -11.00 -8.09 4.67
CA VAL A 149 -11.86 -6.91 4.63
C VAL A 149 -12.27 -6.58 3.20
N GLU A 150 -11.32 -6.46 2.26
CA GLU A 150 -11.61 -6.13 0.87
C GLU A 150 -12.35 -7.26 0.13
N GLY A 151 -12.17 -8.51 0.55
CA GLY A 151 -12.93 -9.66 0.03
C GLY A 151 -14.44 -9.62 0.31
N THR A 152 -14.92 -8.66 1.12
CA THR A 152 -16.34 -8.39 1.35
C THR A 152 -16.93 -7.33 0.41
N GLY A 153 -16.09 -6.72 -0.45
CA GLY A 153 -16.46 -5.62 -1.34
C GLY A 153 -16.21 -4.22 -0.75
N LEU A 154 -15.75 -4.13 0.49
CA LEU A 154 -15.30 -2.87 1.08
C LEU A 154 -13.92 -2.48 0.53
N ARG A 155 -13.61 -1.19 0.52
CA ARG A 155 -12.30 -0.66 0.11
C ARG A 155 -11.63 0.04 1.29
N THR A 156 -10.45 -0.39 1.62
CA THR A 156 -9.67 0.19 2.72
C THR A 156 -9.30 1.64 2.44
N ALA A 157 -9.65 2.53 3.37
CA ALA A 157 -9.25 3.92 3.36
C ALA A 157 -8.18 4.20 4.43
N ILE A 158 -8.44 3.85 5.69
CA ILE A 158 -7.55 4.06 6.83
C ILE A 158 -7.41 2.74 7.59
N VAL A 159 -6.19 2.45 8.02
CA VAL A 159 -5.88 1.35 8.95
C VAL A 159 -5.27 1.95 10.21
N ASP A 160 -6.04 1.95 11.28
CA ASP A 160 -5.63 2.49 12.58
C ASP A 160 -5.31 1.35 13.57
N VAL A 161 -4.84 1.71 14.72
CA VAL A 161 -4.60 0.78 15.85
C VAL A 161 -5.70 1.01 16.90
N ALA A 162 -6.35 -0.06 17.36
CA ALA A 162 -7.50 0.04 18.27
C ALA A 162 -7.29 0.98 19.48
N PRO A 163 -6.19 0.92 20.25
CA PRO A 163 -5.93 1.87 21.32
C PRO A 163 -5.85 3.34 20.86
N MET A 164 -5.38 3.60 19.64
CA MET A 164 -5.22 4.97 19.14
C MET A 164 -6.56 5.54 18.65
N SER A 165 -7.36 4.72 17.98
CA SER A 165 -8.75 5.06 17.67
C SER A 165 -9.55 5.34 18.96
N LEU A 166 -9.36 4.51 19.98
CA LEU A 166 -10.01 4.69 21.29
C LEU A 166 -9.58 5.99 21.97
N TYR A 167 -8.29 6.37 21.85
CA TYR A 167 -7.79 7.67 22.32
C TYR A 167 -8.49 8.84 21.62
N ASN A 168 -8.64 8.78 20.31
CA ASN A 168 -9.33 9.81 19.54
C ASN A 168 -10.79 9.98 20.00
N ALA A 169 -11.50 8.86 20.19
CA ALA A 169 -12.86 8.86 20.72
C ALA A 169 -12.93 9.47 22.13
N PHE A 170 -11.95 9.15 22.98
CA PHE A 170 -11.89 9.70 24.34
C PHE A 170 -11.66 11.22 24.31
N ARG A 171 -10.70 11.69 23.52
CA ARG A 171 -10.40 13.13 23.40
C ARG A 171 -11.57 13.92 22.83
N TYR A 172 -12.32 13.34 21.90
CA TYR A 172 -13.52 13.95 21.35
C TYR A 172 -14.67 14.03 22.38
N SER A 173 -14.89 12.94 23.11
CA SER A 173 -16.04 12.85 24.03
C SER A 173 -15.78 13.52 25.38
N TYR A 174 -14.53 13.60 25.83
CA TYR A 174 -14.13 14.08 27.15
C TYR A 174 -13.01 15.13 27.08
N SER A 175 -13.09 16.04 26.12
CA SER A 175 -12.13 17.14 25.96
C SER A 175 -12.14 18.15 27.15
N ASP A 176 -13.20 18.16 27.93
CA ASP A 176 -13.40 18.99 29.12
C ASP A 176 -12.62 18.49 30.34
N LEU A 177 -12.16 17.24 30.35
CA LEU A 177 -11.44 16.68 31.49
C LEU A 177 -10.00 17.18 31.58
N LYS A 178 -9.65 17.61 32.79
CA LYS A 178 -8.29 17.97 33.20
C LYS A 178 -7.72 16.84 34.08
N GLY A 179 -6.40 16.79 34.22
CA GLY A 179 -5.71 15.75 34.98
C GLY A 179 -5.60 14.42 34.24
N CYS A 180 -5.09 13.41 34.93
CA CYS A 180 -4.86 12.11 34.37
C CYS A 180 -6.13 11.25 34.38
N SER A 181 -6.56 10.81 33.22
CA SER A 181 -7.61 9.81 33.06
C SER A 181 -6.99 8.49 32.60
N LEU A 182 -7.41 7.37 33.18
CA LEU A 182 -7.00 6.05 32.76
C LEU A 182 -8.19 5.35 32.09
N LEU A 183 -8.06 5.08 30.79
CA LEU A 183 -9.02 4.30 30.05
C LEU A 183 -8.54 2.84 29.99
N VAL A 184 -9.37 1.93 30.47
CA VAL A 184 -9.11 0.49 30.58
C VAL A 184 -10.05 -0.23 29.63
N ASP A 185 -9.52 -0.65 28.49
CA ASP A 185 -10.23 -1.44 27.50
C ASP A 185 -9.99 -2.93 27.76
N ILE A 186 -10.97 -3.59 28.34
CA ILE A 186 -10.88 -5.01 28.66
C ILE A 186 -11.41 -5.83 27.48
N GLY A 187 -10.52 -6.16 26.56
CA GLY A 187 -10.81 -6.96 25.39
C GLY A 187 -10.87 -8.47 25.68
N ALA A 188 -10.89 -9.27 24.61
CA ALA A 188 -10.91 -10.73 24.75
C ALA A 188 -9.52 -11.28 25.11
N ARG A 189 -8.46 -10.96 24.38
CA ARG A 189 -7.11 -11.48 24.62
C ARG A 189 -6.25 -10.57 25.49
N THR A 190 -6.41 -9.26 25.33
CA THR A 190 -5.62 -8.25 26.02
C THR A 190 -6.50 -7.20 26.65
N THR A 191 -5.93 -6.52 27.65
CA THR A 191 -6.46 -5.27 28.19
C THR A 191 -5.51 -4.15 27.78
N ASN A 192 -6.04 -3.12 27.11
CA ASN A 192 -5.30 -1.92 26.75
C ASN A 192 -5.50 -0.87 27.83
N LEU A 193 -4.41 -0.33 28.32
CA LEU A 193 -4.36 0.72 29.32
C LEU A 193 -3.90 2.00 28.65
N LEU A 194 -4.76 3.02 28.60
CA LEU A 194 -4.43 4.32 28.02
C LEU A 194 -4.43 5.37 29.15
N PHE A 195 -3.26 5.92 29.44
CA PHE A 195 -3.08 7.05 30.33
C PHE A 195 -3.18 8.32 29.50
N ILE A 196 -4.12 9.17 29.80
CA ILE A 196 -4.49 10.33 29.00
C ILE A 196 -4.45 11.58 29.88
N GLU A 197 -3.56 12.49 29.53
CA GLU A 197 -3.43 13.83 30.10
C GLU A 197 -3.51 14.89 28.98
N PRO A 198 -3.76 16.15 29.28
CA PRO A 198 -3.67 17.22 28.27
C PRO A 198 -2.29 17.20 27.58
N GLY A 199 -2.28 17.00 26.24
CA GLY A 199 -1.06 16.97 25.45
C GLY A 199 -0.17 15.73 25.64
N LYS A 200 -0.61 14.69 26.38
CA LYS A 200 0.19 13.52 26.69
C LYS A 200 -0.64 12.24 26.64
N ILE A 201 -0.09 11.22 26.06
CA ILE A 201 -0.66 9.87 26.05
C ILE A 201 0.43 8.84 26.31
N PHE A 202 0.06 7.80 27.02
CA PHE A 202 0.85 6.57 27.11
C PHE A 202 -0.09 5.37 27.04
N SER A 203 0.24 4.39 26.21
CA SER A 203 -0.55 3.17 26.08
C SER A 203 0.30 1.95 26.36
N ARG A 204 -0.32 0.97 27.03
CA ARG A 204 0.28 -0.34 27.30
C ARG A 204 -0.78 -1.43 27.15
N SER A 205 -0.45 -2.48 26.39
CA SER A 205 -1.28 -3.69 26.31
C SER A 205 -0.82 -4.73 27.33
N VAL A 206 -1.75 -5.28 28.07
CA VAL A 206 -1.53 -6.34 29.06
C VAL A 206 -2.16 -7.63 28.52
N PRO A 207 -1.46 -8.79 28.49
CA PRO A 207 -1.97 -10.03 27.92
C PRO A 207 -2.95 -10.77 28.88
N ILE A 208 -3.92 -10.05 29.41
CA ILE A 208 -5.01 -10.54 30.24
C ILE A 208 -6.30 -9.96 29.71
N GLY A 209 -7.28 -10.79 29.39
CA GLY A 209 -8.59 -10.39 28.90
C GLY A 209 -9.63 -11.46 29.16
N GLY A 210 -10.79 -11.34 28.51
CA GLY A 210 -11.91 -12.26 28.69
C GLY A 210 -11.59 -13.72 28.37
N SER A 211 -10.72 -13.97 27.38
CA SER A 211 -10.27 -15.33 27.04
C SER A 211 -9.44 -15.98 28.15
N SER A 212 -8.75 -15.18 28.98
CA SER A 212 -8.05 -15.73 30.15
C SER A 212 -9.04 -16.31 31.18
N ILE A 213 -10.20 -15.68 31.32
CA ILE A 213 -11.30 -16.18 32.15
C ILE A 213 -11.87 -17.47 31.54
N THR A 214 -12.18 -17.43 30.23
CA THR A 214 -12.73 -18.56 29.50
C THR A 214 -11.81 -19.78 29.57
N THR A 215 -10.51 -19.58 29.40
CA THR A 215 -9.50 -20.65 29.52
C THR A 215 -9.45 -21.21 30.95
N ALA A 216 -9.57 -20.35 31.96
CA ALA A 216 -9.62 -20.82 33.35
C ALA A 216 -10.87 -21.66 33.63
N ILE A 217 -12.04 -21.25 33.10
CA ILE A 217 -13.30 -22.02 33.21
C ILE A 217 -13.20 -23.34 32.44
N ALA A 218 -12.70 -23.30 31.19
CA ALA A 218 -12.53 -24.50 30.36
C ALA A 218 -11.67 -25.56 31.07
N ARG A 219 -10.62 -25.12 31.75
CA ARG A 219 -9.72 -26.00 32.51
C ARG A 219 -10.38 -26.54 33.79
N GLU A 220 -11.12 -25.69 34.51
CA GLU A 220 -11.78 -26.10 35.78
C GLU A 220 -12.92 -27.07 35.55
N PHE A 221 -13.70 -26.89 34.47
CA PHE A 221 -14.85 -27.71 34.15
C PHE A 221 -14.56 -28.78 33.09
N GLU A 222 -13.31 -28.90 32.64
CA GLU A 222 -12.87 -29.85 31.59
C GLU A 222 -13.73 -29.78 30.32
N GLU A 223 -14.14 -28.57 29.95
CA GLU A 223 -15.02 -28.33 28.79
C GLU A 223 -14.31 -27.58 27.66
N PRO A 224 -14.79 -27.73 26.40
CA PRO A 224 -14.25 -26.99 25.28
C PRO A 224 -14.37 -25.47 25.48
N PHE A 225 -13.43 -24.69 24.88
CA PHE A 225 -13.41 -23.24 24.99
C PHE A 225 -14.74 -22.57 24.65
N ALA A 226 -15.45 -23.03 23.62
CA ALA A 226 -16.76 -22.49 23.23
C ALA A 226 -17.84 -22.71 24.30
N ALA A 227 -17.86 -23.88 24.97
CA ALA A 227 -18.78 -24.16 26.06
C ALA A 227 -18.45 -23.31 27.30
N ALA A 228 -17.18 -23.20 27.63
CA ALA A 228 -16.69 -22.32 28.69
C ALA A 228 -17.01 -20.84 28.46
N GLU A 229 -16.95 -20.38 27.19
CA GLU A 229 -17.35 -19.01 26.83
C GLU A 229 -18.86 -18.79 27.06
N LEU A 230 -19.70 -19.75 26.69
CA LEU A 230 -21.14 -19.67 26.97
C LEU A 230 -21.42 -19.67 28.46
N ARG A 231 -20.74 -20.55 29.22
CA ARG A 231 -20.83 -20.60 30.69
C ARG A 231 -20.40 -19.26 31.30
N LYS A 232 -19.28 -18.69 30.88
CA LYS A 232 -18.80 -17.37 31.31
C LYS A 232 -19.87 -16.28 31.10
N LYS A 233 -20.48 -16.27 29.91
CA LYS A 233 -21.52 -15.26 29.59
C LYS A 233 -22.80 -15.42 30.38
N ARG A 234 -23.19 -16.66 30.69
CA ARG A 234 -24.40 -16.95 31.45
C ARG A 234 -24.20 -16.75 32.95
N ASP A 235 -23.10 -17.27 33.51
CA ASP A 235 -22.89 -17.46 34.94
C ASP A 235 -21.80 -16.52 35.51
N GLY A 236 -21.07 -15.83 34.63
CA GLY A 236 -19.90 -15.07 35.00
C GLY A 236 -20.22 -13.71 35.63
N PHE A 237 -19.70 -13.48 36.82
CA PHE A 237 -19.64 -12.18 37.46
C PHE A 237 -18.39 -12.10 38.34
N VAL A 238 -17.97 -10.87 38.69
CA VAL A 238 -16.84 -10.68 39.59
C VAL A 238 -17.32 -10.84 41.03
N SER A 239 -16.95 -11.95 41.70
CA SER A 239 -17.25 -12.11 43.12
C SER A 239 -16.56 -10.99 43.92
N LEU A 240 -17.31 -10.18 44.64
CA LEU A 240 -16.76 -9.08 45.46
C LEU A 240 -16.18 -9.57 46.78
N GLY A 241 -16.65 -10.73 47.27
CA GLY A 241 -16.22 -11.31 48.55
C GLY A 241 -16.76 -10.53 49.78
N GLY A 242 -16.31 -10.90 50.96
CA GLY A 242 -16.70 -10.20 52.19
C GLY A 242 -18.18 -10.39 52.53
N ALA A 243 -18.92 -9.30 52.72
CA ALA A 243 -20.33 -9.27 53.06
C ALA A 243 -21.29 -9.61 51.90
N TYR A 244 -20.76 -9.72 50.66
CA TYR A 244 -21.59 -10.10 49.53
C TYR A 244 -21.85 -11.60 49.55
N ALA A 245 -23.11 -12.00 49.38
CA ALA A 245 -23.50 -13.40 49.37
C ALA A 245 -22.84 -14.17 48.23
N GLU A 246 -22.29 -15.35 48.51
CA GLU A 246 -21.88 -16.29 47.45
C GLU A 246 -23.11 -16.76 46.67
N ALA A 247 -22.92 -17.07 45.38
CA ALA A 247 -23.98 -17.63 44.58
C ALA A 247 -24.46 -18.94 45.20
N SER A 248 -25.78 -19.17 45.19
CA SER A 248 -26.39 -20.39 45.76
C SER A 248 -25.99 -21.65 44.98
N ASP A 249 -25.71 -21.52 43.69
CA ASP A 249 -25.22 -22.58 42.83
C ASP A 249 -23.69 -22.71 42.98
N PRO A 250 -23.17 -23.89 43.36
CA PRO A 250 -21.73 -24.12 43.51
C PRO A 250 -20.93 -23.90 42.23
N ASP A 251 -21.50 -24.19 41.05
CA ASP A 251 -20.84 -24.00 39.77
C ASP A 251 -20.72 -22.53 39.44
N VAL A 252 -21.78 -21.77 39.63
CA VAL A 252 -21.79 -20.30 39.48
C VAL A 252 -20.81 -19.68 40.46
N ALA A 253 -20.72 -20.15 41.70
CA ALA A 253 -19.75 -19.67 42.70
C ALA A 253 -18.29 -19.96 42.25
N ARG A 254 -18.04 -21.13 41.66
CA ARG A 254 -16.70 -21.46 41.09
C ARG A 254 -16.34 -20.55 39.92
N VAL A 255 -17.26 -20.36 38.97
CA VAL A 255 -17.06 -19.45 37.83
C VAL A 255 -16.72 -18.05 38.32
N SER A 256 -17.50 -17.50 39.26
CA SER A 256 -17.28 -16.13 39.76
C SER A 256 -15.95 -15.96 40.49
N LYS A 257 -15.48 -17.00 41.19
CA LYS A 257 -14.15 -17.02 41.83
C LYS A 257 -13.02 -17.02 40.79
N LEU A 258 -13.17 -17.75 39.68
CA LEU A 258 -12.22 -17.73 38.56
C LEU A 258 -12.16 -16.39 37.89
N VAL A 259 -13.33 -15.75 37.66
CA VAL A 259 -13.42 -14.38 37.14
C VAL A 259 -12.66 -13.42 38.06
N ARG A 260 -12.95 -13.45 39.38
CA ARG A 260 -12.26 -12.62 40.38
C ARG A 260 -10.76 -12.85 40.40
N SER A 261 -10.31 -14.09 40.35
CA SER A 261 -8.90 -14.45 40.33
C SER A 261 -8.19 -13.82 39.14
N THR A 262 -8.78 -13.91 37.95
CA THR A 262 -8.25 -13.31 36.73
C THR A 262 -8.23 -11.78 36.81
N MET A 263 -9.29 -11.16 37.33
CA MET A 263 -9.36 -9.71 37.51
C MET A 263 -8.39 -9.22 38.60
N THR A 264 -8.09 -10.02 39.62
CA THR A 264 -7.05 -9.70 40.59
C THR A 264 -5.66 -9.66 39.93
N ARG A 265 -5.39 -10.59 39.03
CA ARG A 265 -4.14 -10.54 38.23
C ARG A 265 -4.09 -9.32 37.33
N LEU A 266 -5.19 -8.98 36.67
CA LEU A 266 -5.31 -7.76 35.86
C LEU A 266 -5.08 -6.51 36.71
N HIS A 267 -5.69 -6.44 37.90
CA HIS A 267 -5.45 -5.33 38.84
C HIS A 267 -3.97 -5.21 39.21
N ALA A 268 -3.27 -6.30 39.48
CA ALA A 268 -1.83 -6.27 39.78
C ALA A 268 -1.01 -5.70 38.59
N GLU A 269 -1.34 -6.08 37.35
CA GLU A 269 -0.71 -5.50 36.16
C GLU A 269 -1.05 -4.03 35.96
N LEU A 270 -2.29 -3.65 36.27
CA LEU A 270 -2.72 -2.26 36.22
C LEU A 270 -1.95 -1.40 37.22
N MET A 271 -1.76 -1.85 38.46
CA MET A 271 -0.96 -1.17 39.47
C MET A 271 0.52 -1.02 39.06
N ARG A 272 1.09 -2.09 38.46
CA ARG A 272 2.43 -2.03 37.86
C ARG A 272 2.53 -0.99 36.74
N SER A 273 1.49 -0.92 35.90
CA SER A 273 1.43 0.04 34.79
C SER A 273 1.28 1.47 35.27
N ILE A 274 0.47 1.73 36.31
CA ILE A 274 0.38 3.03 36.96
C ILE A 274 1.73 3.45 37.55
N SER A 275 2.39 2.54 38.24
CA SER A 275 3.71 2.82 38.83
C SER A 275 4.75 3.10 37.73
N HIS A 276 4.74 2.34 36.64
CA HIS A 276 5.62 2.56 35.48
C HIS A 276 5.33 3.93 34.82
N TYR A 277 4.07 4.25 34.60
CA TYR A 277 3.68 5.53 34.01
C TYR A 277 4.16 6.71 34.83
N ARG A 278 4.00 6.65 36.16
CA ARG A 278 4.46 7.71 37.07
C ARG A 278 5.99 7.81 37.11
N ALA A 279 6.68 6.68 37.20
CA ALA A 279 8.14 6.65 37.41
C ALA A 279 8.93 6.91 36.12
N GLN A 280 8.50 6.31 35.00
CA GLN A 280 9.27 6.34 33.75
C GLN A 280 8.75 7.34 32.72
N GLN A 281 7.44 7.59 32.73
CA GLN A 281 6.82 8.52 31.79
C GLN A 281 6.57 9.89 32.41
N GLN A 282 6.91 10.10 33.70
CA GLN A 282 6.66 11.36 34.42
C GLN A 282 5.19 11.79 34.34
N GLY A 283 4.29 10.81 34.36
CA GLY A 283 2.84 11.05 34.34
C GLY A 283 2.28 11.20 35.75
N SER A 284 1.05 11.74 35.81
CA SER A 284 0.30 11.90 37.06
C SER A 284 -0.41 10.61 37.45
N ALA A 285 -0.78 10.46 38.70
CA ALA A 285 -1.66 9.37 39.11
C ALA A 285 -3.05 9.57 38.48
N PRO A 286 -3.70 8.47 38.01
CA PRO A 286 -5.05 8.58 37.48
C PRO A 286 -6.03 9.09 38.55
N GLU A 287 -6.76 10.16 38.24
CA GLU A 287 -7.81 10.73 39.09
C GLU A 287 -9.16 10.02 38.90
N ARG A 288 -9.33 9.41 37.72
CA ARG A 288 -10.53 8.66 37.32
C ARG A 288 -10.19 7.55 36.35
N VAL A 289 -11.00 6.51 36.33
CA VAL A 289 -10.85 5.37 35.46
C VAL A 289 -12.12 5.18 34.65
N PHE A 290 -11.94 4.96 33.34
CA PHE A 290 -13.01 4.62 32.42
C PHE A 290 -12.86 3.17 31.97
N LEU A 291 -13.93 2.38 32.07
CA LEU A 291 -13.96 0.99 31.61
C LEU A 291 -14.64 0.91 30.24
N CYS A 292 -14.04 0.16 29.33
CA CYS A 292 -14.64 -0.18 28.04
C CYS A 292 -14.20 -1.59 27.60
N GLY A 293 -14.66 -2.01 26.41
CA GLY A 293 -14.40 -3.34 25.89
C GLY A 293 -15.42 -4.39 26.38
N ALA A 294 -15.56 -5.47 25.60
CA ALA A 294 -16.62 -6.46 25.80
C ALA A 294 -16.55 -7.16 27.17
N SER A 295 -15.35 -7.37 27.71
CA SER A 295 -15.19 -8.03 29.00
C SER A 295 -15.46 -7.10 30.19
N ALA A 296 -15.46 -5.78 29.98
CA ALA A 296 -15.85 -4.82 31.01
C ALA A 296 -17.33 -4.88 31.39
N SER A 297 -18.18 -5.43 30.50
CA SER A 297 -19.62 -5.67 30.76
C SER A 297 -19.90 -6.77 31.78
N THR A 298 -18.86 -7.50 32.24
CA THR A 298 -19.04 -8.56 33.26
C THR A 298 -19.62 -7.93 34.53
N PRO A 299 -20.70 -8.48 35.09
CA PRO A 299 -21.34 -7.94 36.29
C PRO A 299 -20.34 -7.71 37.43
N TYR A 300 -20.51 -6.64 38.16
CA TYR A 300 -19.69 -6.18 39.29
C TYR A 300 -18.22 -5.84 38.94
N MET A 301 -17.89 -5.70 37.66
CA MET A 301 -16.55 -5.30 37.23
C MET A 301 -16.18 -3.88 37.73
N ARG A 302 -17.11 -2.95 37.62
CA ARG A 302 -16.94 -1.56 38.07
C ARG A 302 -16.72 -1.52 39.59
N GLU A 303 -17.57 -2.21 40.36
CA GLU A 303 -17.51 -2.26 41.81
C GLU A 303 -16.19 -2.90 42.29
N PHE A 304 -15.74 -3.95 41.63
CA PHE A 304 -14.45 -4.58 41.92
C PHE A 304 -13.27 -3.61 41.76
N PHE A 305 -13.19 -2.93 40.62
CA PHE A 305 -12.09 -1.99 40.41
C PHE A 305 -12.23 -0.75 41.28
N GLN A 306 -13.44 -0.29 41.57
CA GLN A 306 -13.68 0.84 42.48
C GLN A 306 -13.19 0.51 43.89
N GLU A 307 -13.47 -0.70 44.40
CA GLU A 307 -12.93 -1.19 45.68
C GLU A 307 -11.40 -1.23 45.69
N LYS A 308 -10.80 -1.71 44.60
CA LYS A 308 -9.35 -1.92 44.51
C LYS A 308 -8.53 -0.67 44.26
N LEU A 309 -9.02 0.23 43.44
CA LEU A 309 -8.29 1.44 43.02
C LEU A 309 -8.63 2.67 43.85
N GLN A 310 -9.79 2.67 44.49
CA GLN A 310 -10.31 3.79 45.32
C GLN A 310 -10.35 5.12 44.57
N VAL A 311 -10.64 5.09 43.29
CA VAL A 311 -10.88 6.21 42.40
C VAL A 311 -12.25 6.09 41.74
N ALA A 312 -12.78 7.20 41.23
CA ALA A 312 -14.03 7.16 40.47
C ALA A 312 -13.89 6.27 39.21
N ILE A 313 -14.82 5.32 39.06
CA ILE A 313 -14.85 4.40 37.93
C ILE A 313 -16.17 4.54 37.20
N GLU A 314 -16.09 4.81 35.91
CA GLU A 314 -17.23 4.98 35.03
C GLU A 314 -17.07 4.09 33.79
N PHE A 315 -18.18 3.75 33.14
CA PHE A 315 -18.11 3.20 31.79
C PHE A 315 -17.83 4.33 30.79
N PHE A 316 -16.90 4.07 29.87
CA PHE A 316 -16.60 5.01 28.79
C PHE A 316 -17.80 5.18 27.87
N ASN A 317 -18.24 6.39 27.66
CA ASN A 317 -19.31 6.73 26.73
C ASN A 317 -18.76 7.55 25.53
N PRO A 318 -18.37 6.91 24.43
CA PRO A 318 -17.88 7.61 23.24
C PRO A 318 -18.97 8.35 22.48
N LEU A 319 -20.25 8.10 22.80
CA LEU A 319 -21.40 8.75 22.16
C LEU A 319 -21.79 10.08 22.81
N ARG A 320 -21.07 10.57 23.82
CA ARG A 320 -21.37 11.81 24.54
C ARG A 320 -21.57 13.01 23.62
N ASN A 321 -20.75 13.10 22.55
CA ASN A 321 -20.79 14.17 21.55
C ASN A 321 -21.19 13.65 20.15
N VAL A 322 -21.76 12.44 20.07
CA VAL A 322 -22.24 11.83 18.83
C VAL A 322 -23.76 11.81 18.84
N THR A 323 -24.37 12.30 17.77
CA THR A 323 -25.82 12.22 17.62
C THR A 323 -26.21 10.82 17.16
N VAL A 324 -27.33 10.31 17.65
CA VAL A 324 -27.93 9.05 17.19
C VAL A 324 -29.06 9.38 16.23
N SER A 325 -29.08 8.71 15.05
CA SER A 325 -30.06 9.01 14.00
C SER A 325 -31.50 8.64 14.37
N ASP A 326 -31.67 7.55 15.12
CA ASP A 326 -32.99 7.05 15.54
C ASP A 326 -33.17 7.20 17.05
N ALA A 327 -34.02 8.16 17.43
CA ALA A 327 -34.32 8.44 18.84
C ALA A 327 -34.96 7.22 19.56
N SER A 328 -35.61 6.30 18.84
CA SER A 328 -36.21 5.10 19.45
C SER A 328 -35.15 4.07 19.91
N ARG A 329 -33.96 4.11 19.32
CA ARG A 329 -32.84 3.20 19.63
C ARG A 329 -31.80 3.78 20.59
N VAL A 330 -32.02 4.99 21.11
CA VAL A 330 -31.07 5.65 22.04
C VAL A 330 -30.72 4.76 23.23
N THR A 331 -31.70 4.03 23.78
CA THR A 331 -31.47 3.10 24.91
C THR A 331 -30.55 1.95 24.51
N GLU A 332 -30.75 1.34 23.35
CA GLU A 332 -29.89 0.29 22.80
C GLU A 332 -28.45 0.81 22.60
N PHE A 333 -28.31 1.94 21.96
CA PHE A 333 -27.01 2.57 21.73
C PHE A 333 -26.30 2.95 23.03
N SER A 334 -27.02 3.46 24.01
CA SER A 334 -26.46 3.83 25.32
C SER A 334 -25.97 2.60 26.10
N GLN A 335 -26.66 1.47 26.03
CA GLN A 335 -26.23 0.22 26.67
C GLN A 335 -24.96 -0.34 26.03
N ALA A 336 -24.81 -0.22 24.71
CA ALA A 336 -23.64 -0.69 23.96
C ALA A 336 -22.51 0.36 23.89
N ALA A 337 -22.70 1.56 24.39
CA ALA A 337 -21.80 2.71 24.17
C ALA A 337 -20.33 2.36 24.46
N HIS A 338 -20.04 1.70 25.58
CA HIS A 338 -18.69 1.34 26.01
C HIS A 338 -18.00 0.31 25.09
N LEU A 339 -18.70 -0.25 24.09
CA LEU A 339 -18.19 -1.15 23.06
C LEU A 339 -17.92 -0.43 21.73
N LEU A 340 -18.32 0.83 21.60
CA LEU A 340 -18.28 1.57 20.33
C LEU A 340 -17.11 2.56 20.24
N GLY A 341 -16.21 2.55 21.24
CA GLY A 341 -15.14 3.52 21.34
C GLY A 341 -14.25 3.58 20.10
N GLU A 342 -13.75 2.44 19.65
CA GLU A 342 -12.89 2.34 18.48
C GLU A 342 -13.64 2.74 17.19
N LEU A 343 -14.91 2.35 17.08
CA LEU A 343 -15.74 2.66 15.90
C LEU A 343 -15.97 4.18 15.78
N VAL A 344 -16.21 4.86 16.90
CA VAL A 344 -16.32 6.33 16.93
C VAL A 344 -14.98 6.96 16.58
N GLY A 345 -13.89 6.49 17.19
CA GLY A 345 -12.54 7.00 16.90
C GLY A 345 -12.16 6.88 15.43
N LEU A 346 -12.49 5.75 14.79
CA LEU A 346 -12.28 5.52 13.36
C LEU A 346 -13.14 6.44 12.49
N ALA A 347 -14.39 6.72 12.90
CA ALA A 347 -15.25 7.65 12.19
C ALA A 347 -14.71 9.09 12.27
N LEU A 348 -14.20 9.49 13.42
CA LEU A 348 -13.59 10.82 13.62
C LEU A 348 -12.42 11.06 12.66
N ARG A 349 -11.60 10.03 12.34
CA ARG A 349 -10.48 10.11 11.40
C ARG A 349 -10.87 10.61 10.00
N ALA A 350 -12.12 10.40 9.60
CA ALA A 350 -12.63 10.87 8.32
C ALA A 350 -13.48 12.16 8.44
N ALA A 351 -13.87 12.53 9.66
CA ALA A 351 -14.75 13.67 9.88
C ALA A 351 -13.99 14.94 10.32
N THR A 352 -12.88 14.77 11.04
CA THR A 352 -12.13 15.89 11.63
C THR A 352 -10.66 15.51 11.81
N THR A 353 -9.80 16.53 11.97
CA THR A 353 -8.41 16.31 12.36
C THR A 353 -8.35 15.74 13.78
N CYS A 354 -7.71 14.60 13.94
CA CYS A 354 -7.60 13.89 15.19
C CYS A 354 -6.23 14.13 15.87
N PRO A 355 -6.16 14.05 17.19
CA PRO A 355 -4.87 14.11 17.89
C PRO A 355 -3.92 12.95 17.53
N MET A 356 -4.47 11.82 17.06
CA MET A 356 -3.72 10.65 16.63
C MET A 356 -4.16 10.25 15.22
N GLU A 357 -3.24 10.35 14.25
CA GLU A 357 -3.52 10.14 12.83
C GLU A 357 -2.67 9.04 12.19
N LEU A 358 -2.28 8.04 12.97
CA LEU A 358 -1.56 6.86 12.50
C LEU A 358 -2.34 6.12 11.41
N ASN A 359 -1.62 5.59 10.41
CA ASN A 359 -2.23 4.92 9.28
C ASN A 359 -1.36 3.81 8.68
N LEU A 360 -1.58 2.59 9.15
CA LEU A 360 -0.85 1.38 8.75
C LEU A 360 -1.43 0.77 7.46
N ARG A 361 -1.41 1.49 6.35
CA ARG A 361 -1.97 0.99 5.09
C ARG A 361 -1.05 -0.01 4.40
N PRO A 362 -1.58 -1.16 3.92
CA PRO A 362 -0.82 -2.05 3.03
C PRO A 362 -0.27 -1.31 1.81
N ALA A 363 0.90 -1.73 1.33
CA ALA A 363 1.54 -1.08 0.18
C ALA A 363 0.65 -1.06 -1.08
N ALA A 364 -0.17 -2.11 -1.28
CA ALA A 364 -1.13 -2.18 -2.38
C ALA A 364 -2.23 -1.10 -2.26
N VAL A 365 -2.70 -0.84 -1.05
CA VAL A 365 -3.71 0.20 -0.78
C VAL A 365 -3.13 1.59 -1.03
N VAL A 366 -1.91 1.85 -0.55
CA VAL A 366 -1.20 3.13 -0.77
C VAL A 366 -1.05 3.41 -2.26
N ARG A 367 -0.54 2.45 -3.04
CA ARG A 367 -0.39 2.59 -4.50
C ARG A 367 -1.72 2.87 -5.20
N ARG A 368 -2.79 2.18 -4.79
CA ARG A 368 -4.12 2.40 -5.35
C ARG A 368 -4.63 3.82 -5.05
N GLN A 369 -4.49 4.28 -3.81
CA GLN A 369 -4.92 5.62 -3.41
C GLN A 369 -4.12 6.72 -4.10
N GLU A 370 -2.82 6.55 -4.27
CA GLU A 370 -1.97 7.46 -5.05
C GLU A 370 -2.41 7.54 -6.51
N LEU A 371 -2.71 6.39 -7.13
CA LEU A 371 -3.23 6.36 -8.49
C LEU A 371 -4.60 7.04 -8.60
N GLU A 372 -5.49 6.81 -7.63
CA GLU A 372 -6.80 7.47 -7.58
C GLU A 372 -6.69 8.99 -7.42
N GLN A 373 -5.76 9.47 -6.59
CA GLN A 373 -5.48 10.90 -6.45
C GLN A 373 -4.90 11.52 -7.74
N ARG A 374 -4.14 10.75 -8.51
CA ARG A 374 -3.57 11.21 -9.80
C ARG A 374 -4.56 11.14 -10.95
N ARG A 375 -5.65 10.37 -10.85
CA ARG A 375 -6.67 10.25 -11.91
C ARG A 375 -7.20 11.58 -12.45
N PRO A 376 -7.59 12.60 -11.64
CA PRO A 376 -8.07 13.86 -12.17
C PRO A 376 -6.99 14.57 -12.99
N PHE A 377 -5.72 14.47 -12.61
CA PHE A 377 -4.61 15.04 -13.37
C PHE A 377 -4.41 14.33 -14.71
N PHE A 378 -4.56 12.99 -14.76
CA PHE A 378 -4.51 12.24 -16.01
C PHE A 378 -5.68 12.60 -16.95
N VAL A 379 -6.89 12.81 -16.41
CA VAL A 379 -8.05 13.24 -17.18
C VAL A 379 -7.81 14.64 -17.74
N VAL A 380 -7.32 15.57 -16.93
CA VAL A 380 -6.96 16.92 -17.38
C VAL A 380 -5.84 16.88 -18.43
N ALA A 381 -4.80 16.08 -18.22
CA ALA A 381 -3.71 15.93 -19.18
C ALA A 381 -4.22 15.34 -20.51
N ALA A 382 -5.09 14.33 -20.48
CA ALA A 382 -5.72 13.76 -21.67
C ALA A 382 -6.60 14.79 -22.39
N ALA A 383 -7.40 15.57 -21.64
CA ALA A 383 -8.21 16.65 -22.21
C ALA A 383 -7.34 17.74 -22.86
N CYS A 384 -6.26 18.15 -22.19
CA CYS A 384 -5.29 19.10 -22.77
C CYS A 384 -4.63 18.56 -24.04
N LEU A 385 -4.28 17.28 -24.05
CA LEU A 385 -3.69 16.62 -25.22
C LEU A 385 -4.69 16.59 -26.40
N ILE A 386 -5.96 16.23 -26.13
CA ILE A 386 -7.02 16.26 -27.13
C ILE A 386 -7.21 17.69 -27.65
N LEU A 387 -7.27 18.67 -26.76
CA LEU A 387 -7.41 20.08 -27.16
C LEU A 387 -6.21 20.55 -28.00
N ALA A 388 -4.99 20.13 -27.65
CA ALA A 388 -3.80 20.42 -28.43
C ALA A 388 -3.87 19.79 -29.82
N LEU A 389 -4.31 18.54 -29.93
CA LEU A 389 -4.50 17.84 -31.21
C LEU A 389 -5.60 18.50 -32.05
N VAL A 390 -6.73 18.87 -31.43
CA VAL A 390 -7.81 19.61 -32.10
C VAL A 390 -7.33 20.97 -32.55
N GLY A 391 -6.63 21.70 -31.69
CA GLY A 391 -6.02 23.00 -32.02
C GLY A 391 -5.01 22.88 -33.16
N TRP A 392 -4.19 21.84 -33.13
CA TRP A 392 -3.25 21.52 -34.21
C TRP A 392 -3.99 21.19 -35.53
N GLY A 393 -5.02 20.32 -35.46
CA GLY A 393 -5.86 20.02 -36.61
C GLY A 393 -6.55 21.27 -37.18
N PHE A 394 -7.05 22.13 -36.30
CA PHE A 394 -7.67 23.39 -36.70
C PHE A 394 -6.66 24.37 -37.33
N TYR A 395 -5.43 24.42 -36.77
CA TYR A 395 -4.32 25.21 -37.35
C TYR A 395 -4.01 24.72 -38.76
N TYR A 396 -3.88 23.39 -38.96
CA TYR A 396 -3.59 22.86 -40.29
C TYR A 396 -4.77 23.03 -41.27
N MET A 397 -6.01 22.89 -40.81
CA MET A 397 -7.18 23.18 -41.65
C MET A 397 -7.22 24.65 -42.08
N ARG A 398 -6.85 25.56 -41.15
CA ARG A 398 -6.80 26.97 -41.47
C ARG A 398 -5.59 27.31 -42.36
N ALA A 399 -4.44 26.68 -42.13
CA ALA A 399 -3.28 26.78 -43.00
C ALA A 399 -3.57 26.27 -44.43
N ALA A 400 -4.23 25.07 -44.51
CA ALA A 400 -4.67 24.54 -45.78
C ALA A 400 -5.64 25.49 -46.51
N SER A 401 -6.63 26.04 -45.78
CA SER A 401 -7.60 27.01 -46.41
C SER A 401 -6.93 28.30 -46.89
N VAL A 402 -5.84 28.74 -46.23
CA VAL A 402 -5.05 29.88 -46.69
C VAL A 402 -4.22 29.49 -47.92
N THR A 403 -3.65 28.26 -47.90
CA THR A 403 -2.89 27.70 -49.01
C THR A 403 -3.76 27.51 -50.24
N ASP A 404 -5.00 26.95 -50.05
CA ASP A 404 -5.99 26.76 -51.12
C ASP A 404 -6.41 28.11 -51.74
N ARG A 405 -6.59 29.16 -50.94
CA ARG A 405 -6.87 30.52 -51.45
C ARG A 405 -5.66 31.10 -52.19
N ALA A 406 -4.47 30.80 -51.71
CA ALA A 406 -3.23 31.24 -52.37
C ALA A 406 -2.99 30.46 -53.67
N THR A 407 -3.23 29.13 -53.63
CA THR A 407 -3.11 28.28 -54.84
C THR A 407 -4.21 28.58 -55.85
N GLY A 408 -5.45 28.89 -55.43
CA GLY A 408 -6.52 29.35 -56.31
C GLY A 408 -6.14 30.66 -57.05
N ARG A 409 -5.55 31.62 -56.32
CA ARG A 409 -5.03 32.87 -56.95
C ARG A 409 -3.81 32.62 -57.82
N LEU A 410 -3.02 31.61 -57.50
CA LEU A 410 -1.89 31.20 -58.34
C LEU A 410 -2.35 30.45 -59.58
N GLN A 411 -3.34 29.60 -59.44
CA GLN A 411 -3.93 28.85 -60.56
C GLN A 411 -4.57 29.77 -61.60
N GLU A 412 -5.27 30.84 -61.16
CA GLU A 412 -5.76 31.90 -62.03
C GLU A 412 -4.65 32.62 -62.82
N LYS A 413 -3.46 32.79 -62.16
CA LYS A 413 -2.27 33.32 -62.84
C LYS A 413 -1.57 32.27 -63.72
N ILE A 414 -1.66 30.99 -63.38
CA ILE A 414 -1.04 29.87 -64.10
C ILE A 414 -1.80 29.60 -65.43
N GLU A 415 -3.12 29.75 -65.47
CA GLU A 415 -3.88 29.62 -66.73
C GLU A 415 -3.42 30.70 -67.76
N VAL A 416 -3.07 31.87 -67.28
CA VAL A 416 -2.52 32.93 -68.17
C VAL A 416 -1.09 32.56 -68.66
N MET A 417 -0.37 31.70 -67.88
CA MET A 417 1.01 31.27 -68.24
C MET A 417 1.07 29.94 -69.01
N HIS A 418 -0.03 29.17 -69.09
CA HIS A 418 -0.09 27.89 -69.83
C HIS A 418 0.11 28.02 -71.34
N THR A 419 -0.02 29.22 -71.88
CA THR A 419 0.36 29.48 -73.27
C THR A 419 1.86 29.48 -73.49
N ALA A 420 2.68 29.75 -72.45
CA ALA A 420 4.14 29.67 -72.51
C ALA A 420 4.70 28.26 -72.25
N GLU A 421 3.91 27.41 -71.52
CA GLU A 421 4.32 26.08 -71.08
C GLU A 421 4.33 25.04 -72.19
N ARG A 422 3.44 25.21 -73.19
CA ARG A 422 3.44 24.30 -74.36
C ARG A 422 4.76 24.36 -75.18
N GLN A 423 5.51 25.42 -75.02
CA GLN A 423 6.83 25.55 -75.67
C GLN A 423 7.97 24.91 -74.82
N LEU A 424 7.79 24.79 -73.49
CA LEU A 424 8.77 24.20 -72.56
C LEU A 424 8.67 22.70 -72.44
N ASP A 425 7.51 22.09 -72.78
CA ASP A 425 7.28 20.63 -72.65
C ASP A 425 8.09 19.79 -73.64
N THR A 426 8.47 20.37 -74.75
CA THR A 426 9.38 19.74 -75.71
C THR A 426 10.81 19.60 -75.20
N LEU A 427 11.28 20.47 -74.32
CA LEU A 427 12.60 20.43 -73.72
C LEU A 427 12.66 19.56 -72.47
N LYS A 428 11.56 19.36 -71.78
CA LYS A 428 11.48 18.47 -70.58
C LYS A 428 11.53 17.01 -70.86
N LYS A 429 11.05 16.54 -72.01
CA LYS A 429 11.14 15.13 -72.40
C LYS A 429 12.58 14.63 -72.60
N GLN A 430 13.53 15.51 -72.73
CA GLN A 430 14.96 15.14 -72.79
C GLN A 430 15.62 15.07 -71.40
N ALA A 431 15.06 15.74 -70.38
CA ALA A 431 15.64 15.72 -69.03
C ALA A 431 15.19 14.50 -68.17
N THR A 432 14.04 13.90 -68.48
CA THR A 432 13.50 12.76 -67.70
C THR A 432 14.24 11.43 -67.88
N THR A 433 15.11 11.32 -68.81
CA THR A 433 15.99 10.12 -68.95
C THR A 433 17.19 10.15 -67.98
N LEU A 434 17.51 11.29 -67.38
CA LEU A 434 18.64 11.35 -66.44
C LEU A 434 18.23 11.16 -64.97
N ASP A 435 16.94 11.35 -64.63
CA ASP A 435 16.50 11.31 -63.23
C ASP A 435 16.25 9.91 -62.70
N GLY A 436 16.16 8.90 -63.58
CA GLY A 436 15.97 7.50 -63.19
C GLY A 436 17.20 6.84 -62.56
N VAL A 437 18.33 7.51 -62.54
CA VAL A 437 19.59 6.96 -62.00
C VAL A 437 19.91 7.53 -60.61
N SER A 438 19.29 8.64 -60.20
CA SER A 438 19.68 9.33 -58.94
C SER A 438 18.84 8.96 -57.72
N SER A 439 17.59 8.45 -57.92
CA SER A 439 16.69 8.13 -56.83
C SER A 439 17.17 7.07 -55.82
N PRO A 440 17.78 5.94 -56.26
CA PRO A 440 18.29 4.91 -55.32
C PRO A 440 19.47 5.38 -54.46
N LEU A 441 20.21 6.38 -54.91
CA LEU A 441 21.39 6.90 -54.19
C LEU A 441 21.00 7.79 -52.98
N ILE A 442 19.89 8.49 -53.08
CA ILE A 442 19.42 9.41 -52.03
C ILE A 442 18.83 8.62 -50.83
N GLU A 443 18.13 7.51 -51.09
CA GLU A 443 17.63 6.61 -50.03
C GLU A 443 18.76 6.00 -49.20
N ALA A 444 19.84 5.55 -49.88
CA ALA A 444 20.98 4.96 -49.21
C ALA A 444 21.79 5.97 -48.33
N VAL A 445 21.68 7.27 -48.58
CA VAL A 445 22.36 8.31 -47.80
C VAL A 445 21.58 8.65 -46.53
N ASN A 446 20.25 8.61 -46.59
CA ASN A 446 19.39 8.90 -45.41
C ASN A 446 19.42 7.79 -44.36
N ASP A 447 19.61 6.53 -44.75
CA ASP A 447 19.73 5.42 -43.80
C ASP A 447 21.13 5.38 -43.12
N ARG A 448 22.10 6.07 -43.65
CA ARG A 448 23.48 6.09 -43.10
C ARG A 448 23.60 6.91 -41.83
N SER A 449 22.79 7.96 -41.65
CA SER A 449 22.81 8.80 -40.45
C SER A 449 22.15 8.10 -39.23
N PHE A 450 21.16 7.28 -39.45
CA PHE A 450 20.41 6.63 -38.37
C PHE A 450 21.29 5.79 -37.43
N TRP A 451 22.18 4.98 -37.97
CA TRP A 451 23.07 4.16 -37.14
C TRP A 451 24.08 5.00 -36.36
N LEU A 452 24.51 6.13 -36.94
CA LEU A 452 25.37 7.05 -36.23
C LEU A 452 24.66 7.68 -35.03
N ASP A 453 23.42 8.12 -35.23
CA ASP A 453 22.60 8.73 -34.19
C ASP A 453 22.26 7.73 -33.06
N VAL A 454 21.96 6.47 -33.39
CA VAL A 454 21.74 5.38 -32.41
C VAL A 454 23.00 5.08 -31.62
N LEU A 455 24.17 5.04 -32.26
CA LEU A 455 25.44 4.81 -31.58
C LEU A 455 25.84 6.00 -30.70
N GLU A 456 25.56 7.21 -31.13
CA GLU A 456 25.79 8.42 -30.35
C GLU A 456 24.86 8.48 -29.12
N ASP A 457 23.58 8.12 -29.26
CA ASP A 457 22.63 8.04 -28.15
C ASP A 457 23.06 6.98 -27.12
N LEU A 458 23.44 5.79 -27.57
CA LEU A 458 23.97 4.72 -26.71
C LEU A 458 25.22 5.16 -25.95
N ASN A 459 26.13 5.83 -26.62
CA ASN A 459 27.38 6.28 -26.03
C ASN A 459 27.20 7.48 -25.10
N SER A 460 26.29 8.40 -25.43
CA SER A 460 26.02 9.59 -24.62
C SER A 460 25.34 9.26 -23.28
N ARG A 461 24.54 8.18 -23.25
CA ARG A 461 23.82 7.71 -22.05
C ARG A 461 24.62 6.72 -21.23
N MET A 462 25.74 6.24 -21.74
CA MET A 462 26.60 5.32 -21.00
C MET A 462 27.29 6.06 -19.85
N PRO A 463 27.29 5.52 -18.62
CA PRO A 463 28.07 6.07 -17.51
C PRO A 463 29.54 6.23 -17.90
N LYS A 464 30.14 7.36 -17.55
CA LYS A 464 31.51 7.71 -18.01
C LYS A 464 32.62 6.85 -17.38
N GLU A 465 32.32 6.11 -16.33
CA GLU A 465 33.30 5.33 -15.57
C GLU A 465 32.80 3.90 -15.34
N ASN A 466 33.72 2.97 -15.39
CA ASN A 466 33.53 1.55 -14.99
C ASN A 466 32.63 0.70 -15.88
N ILE A 467 32.21 1.14 -17.05
CA ILE A 467 31.38 0.36 -17.97
C ILE A 467 31.75 0.71 -19.44
N TRP A 468 31.76 -0.28 -20.33
CA TRP A 468 31.93 -0.06 -21.78
C TRP A 468 31.22 -1.14 -22.56
N ILE A 469 30.90 -0.83 -23.81
CA ILE A 469 30.30 -1.75 -24.76
C ILE A 469 31.42 -2.45 -25.53
N THR A 470 31.32 -3.77 -25.65
CA THR A 470 32.28 -4.59 -26.43
C THR A 470 31.70 -5.07 -27.76
N GLU A 471 30.39 -5.22 -27.83
CA GLU A 471 29.74 -5.79 -29.01
C GLU A 471 28.32 -5.24 -29.18
N LEU A 472 27.96 -4.93 -30.41
CA LEU A 472 26.62 -4.51 -30.83
C LEU A 472 26.13 -5.40 -31.93
N ILE A 473 25.04 -6.14 -31.69
CA ILE A 473 24.51 -7.12 -32.64
C ILE A 473 23.07 -6.70 -33.01
N PRO A 474 22.80 -6.36 -34.27
CA PRO A 474 21.44 -6.08 -34.71
C PRO A 474 20.59 -7.36 -34.69
N THR A 475 19.32 -7.22 -34.33
CA THR A 475 18.38 -8.35 -34.23
C THR A 475 17.14 -8.15 -35.08
N SER A 476 16.56 -9.26 -35.52
CA SER A 476 15.27 -9.31 -36.20
C SER A 476 14.41 -10.39 -35.55
N GLY A 477 13.25 -9.99 -34.95
CA GLY A 477 12.43 -10.93 -34.20
C GLY A 477 13.18 -11.57 -33.03
N GLY A 478 14.13 -10.85 -32.40
CA GLY A 478 14.96 -11.33 -31.31
C GLY A 478 16.07 -12.28 -31.72
N LYS A 479 16.36 -12.45 -33.03
CA LYS A 479 17.48 -13.26 -33.52
C LYS A 479 18.53 -12.37 -34.16
N PRO A 480 19.84 -12.65 -34.00
CA PRO A 480 20.91 -11.88 -34.60
C PRO A 480 20.82 -11.85 -36.12
N VAL A 481 21.07 -10.70 -36.74
CA VAL A 481 21.09 -10.53 -38.20
C VAL A 481 22.53 -10.24 -38.65
N GLY A 482 22.99 -10.95 -39.67
CA GLY A 482 24.29 -10.68 -40.29
C GLY A 482 25.49 -11.29 -39.57
N VAL A 483 25.29 -12.15 -38.58
CA VAL A 483 26.37 -12.88 -37.90
C VAL A 483 26.41 -14.31 -38.44
N ASP A 484 27.61 -14.77 -38.86
CA ASP A 484 27.81 -16.13 -39.34
C ASP A 484 27.44 -17.14 -38.23
N GLU A 485 26.44 -18.01 -38.45
CA GLU A 485 25.91 -18.95 -37.44
C GLU A 485 27.00 -19.83 -36.81
N ARG A 486 28.11 -20.05 -37.51
CA ARG A 486 29.27 -20.82 -37.00
C ARG A 486 30.04 -20.03 -35.91
N LYS A 487 30.22 -18.73 -36.06
CA LYS A 487 30.87 -17.89 -35.05
C LYS A 487 29.98 -17.66 -33.83
N LEU A 488 28.66 -17.59 -34.02
CA LEU A 488 27.71 -17.45 -32.94
C LEU A 488 27.66 -18.71 -32.06
N ALA A 489 27.73 -19.90 -32.67
CA ALA A 489 27.78 -21.19 -31.96
C ALA A 489 29.08 -21.35 -31.13
N GLU A 490 30.19 -20.85 -31.60
CA GLU A 490 31.48 -20.89 -30.89
C GLU A 490 31.48 -19.95 -29.66
N VAL A 491 30.88 -18.76 -29.77
CA VAL A 491 30.76 -17.79 -28.68
C VAL A 491 29.70 -18.25 -27.68
N MET A 492 28.60 -18.87 -28.11
CA MET A 492 27.58 -19.43 -27.21
C MET A 492 28.04 -20.71 -26.51
N ALA A 493 28.94 -21.50 -27.10
CA ALA A 493 29.54 -22.68 -26.47
C ALA A 493 30.55 -22.33 -25.35
N ALA A 494 31.12 -21.12 -25.40
CA ALA A 494 32.03 -20.63 -24.37
C ALA A 494 31.33 -20.13 -23.08
N SER A 495 29.99 -20.00 -23.07
CA SER A 495 29.20 -19.41 -21.96
C SER A 495 28.17 -20.34 -21.32
N SER A 496 28.19 -21.66 -21.61
CA SER A 496 27.27 -22.60 -20.94
C SER A 496 27.96 -23.93 -20.60
N PRO A 497 27.84 -24.43 -19.38
CA PRO A 497 28.26 -25.78 -19.05
C PRO A 497 27.25 -26.80 -19.58
N ALA A 498 27.75 -27.83 -20.26
CA ALA A 498 26.99 -28.93 -20.80
C ALA A 498 26.35 -29.82 -19.72
N PRO A 499 25.26 -30.54 -20.04
CA PRO A 499 25.46 -31.95 -20.30
C PRO A 499 24.63 -32.55 -21.44
N GLY A 500 25.27 -33.33 -22.17
CA GLY A 500 25.11 -34.65 -22.75
C GLY A 500 23.78 -35.13 -23.35
N GLY A 501 23.92 -35.71 -24.58
CA GLY A 501 23.13 -36.83 -25.06
C GLY A 501 22.51 -36.65 -26.44
N PRO A 502 22.63 -37.66 -27.29
CA PRO A 502 22.58 -37.50 -28.74
C PRO A 502 21.25 -37.92 -29.36
N GLN A 503 20.97 -37.49 -30.61
CA GLN A 503 20.36 -38.36 -31.64
C GLN A 503 20.01 -37.59 -32.92
N THR A 504 20.60 -38.08 -34.02
CA THR A 504 19.99 -38.70 -35.22
C THR A 504 18.84 -37.88 -35.82
N GLY A 505 18.85 -37.44 -37.04
CA GLY A 505 19.25 -38.04 -38.25
C GLY A 505 18.21 -37.83 -39.32
N ALA A 506 18.68 -37.57 -40.49
CA ALA A 506 18.14 -37.85 -41.80
C ALA A 506 17.54 -36.70 -42.63
N PRO A 507 17.82 -36.75 -43.93
CA PRO A 507 17.76 -35.61 -44.83
C PRO A 507 16.49 -35.61 -45.69
N GLN A 508 16.07 -34.46 -46.18
CA GLN A 508 15.16 -34.44 -47.33
C GLN A 508 15.60 -33.47 -48.42
N THR A 509 15.59 -34.06 -49.52
CA THR A 509 15.89 -33.76 -50.91
C THR A 509 15.25 -32.49 -51.45
N GLY A 510 15.98 -31.94 -52.44
CA GLY A 510 15.73 -30.72 -53.16
C GLY A 510 14.58 -30.74 -54.16
N ALA A 511 14.20 -29.54 -54.55
CA ALA A 511 13.49 -29.26 -55.80
C ALA A 511 14.09 -27.98 -56.44
N PRO A 512 14.09 -27.87 -57.78
CA PRO A 512 14.91 -26.91 -58.51
C PRO A 512 14.31 -25.49 -58.58
N PRO A 513 15.12 -24.48 -58.94
CA PRO A 513 14.74 -23.07 -58.84
C PRO A 513 13.85 -22.63 -60.02
N ARG A 514 12.80 -21.85 -59.69
CA ARG A 514 12.07 -21.05 -60.67
C ARG A 514 12.73 -19.68 -60.81
N PRO A 515 12.86 -19.14 -62.01
CA PRO A 515 13.43 -17.82 -62.20
C PRO A 515 12.40 -16.70 -62.02
N ASN A 516 12.90 -15.57 -61.52
CA ASN A 516 12.21 -14.28 -61.36
C ASN A 516 11.26 -14.17 -60.14
N ALA A 517 11.87 -13.99 -58.96
CA ALA A 517 11.26 -13.26 -57.86
C ALA A 517 12.01 -11.93 -57.70
N PRO A 518 11.29 -10.84 -57.36
CA PRO A 518 11.94 -9.55 -57.06
C PRO A 518 12.92 -9.74 -55.90
N LYS A 519 14.08 -9.06 -55.96
CA LYS A 519 15.09 -9.06 -54.91
C LYS A 519 14.39 -8.94 -53.54
N ALA A 520 14.58 -9.93 -52.71
CA ALA A 520 14.07 -9.92 -51.35
C ALA A 520 14.60 -8.69 -50.64
N ALA A 521 13.67 -7.89 -50.13
CA ALA A 521 14.02 -6.77 -49.28
C ALA A 521 14.84 -7.32 -48.08
N GLY A 522 15.96 -6.66 -47.76
CA GLY A 522 16.85 -7.06 -46.67
C GLY A 522 16.13 -7.24 -45.34
N PRO A 523 16.71 -7.95 -44.39
CA PRO A 523 16.10 -8.26 -43.11
C PRO A 523 15.76 -6.95 -42.37
N VAL A 524 14.61 -6.96 -41.70
CA VAL A 524 14.16 -5.84 -40.85
C VAL A 524 14.84 -5.95 -39.49
N VAL A 525 15.65 -4.99 -39.12
CA VAL A 525 16.24 -4.87 -37.77
C VAL A 525 15.24 -4.18 -36.86
N ASP A 526 14.77 -4.91 -35.85
CA ASP A 526 13.79 -4.42 -34.87
C ASP A 526 14.37 -4.25 -33.45
N GLY A 527 15.62 -4.69 -33.23
CA GLY A 527 16.28 -4.56 -31.94
C GLY A 527 17.80 -4.63 -32.02
N LEU A 528 18.43 -4.48 -30.88
CA LEU A 528 19.87 -4.52 -30.68
C LEU A 528 20.23 -5.31 -29.43
N PHE A 529 21.17 -6.25 -29.55
CA PHE A 529 21.83 -6.81 -28.38
C PHE A 529 23.12 -6.03 -28.15
N VAL A 530 23.20 -5.45 -26.95
CA VAL A 530 24.35 -4.67 -26.49
C VAL A 530 25.06 -5.50 -25.44
N ARG A 531 26.28 -5.92 -25.74
CA ARG A 531 27.14 -6.62 -24.79
C ARG A 531 28.27 -5.72 -24.36
N GLY A 532 28.65 -5.83 -23.11
CA GLY A 532 29.74 -5.04 -22.57
C GLY A 532 30.30 -5.65 -21.30
N LEU A 533 31.22 -4.92 -20.73
CA LEU A 533 31.89 -5.26 -19.49
C LEU A 533 31.79 -4.08 -18.52
N TYR A 534 31.67 -4.38 -17.23
CA TYR A 534 31.84 -3.37 -16.18
C TYR A 534 32.94 -3.82 -15.20
N LEU A 535 33.70 -2.86 -14.71
CA LEU A 535 34.76 -3.10 -13.73
C LEU A 535 34.16 -3.33 -12.35
N PHE A 536 34.91 -4.07 -11.52
CA PHE A 536 34.63 -4.17 -10.10
C PHE A 536 34.65 -2.76 -9.50
N ASN A 537 33.52 -2.32 -8.94
CA ASN A 537 33.33 -1.01 -8.37
C ASN A 537 32.38 -1.12 -7.15
N PRO A 538 32.32 -0.10 -6.26
CA PRO A 538 31.45 -0.13 -5.07
C PRO A 538 29.96 -0.33 -5.34
N LYS A 539 29.51 0.05 -6.54
CA LYS A 539 28.12 -0.11 -6.99
C LYS A 539 27.84 -1.46 -7.66
N GLN A 540 28.88 -2.25 -7.96
CA GLN A 540 28.78 -3.55 -8.63
C GLN A 540 27.84 -3.52 -9.87
N GLN A 541 26.87 -4.41 -9.93
CA GLN A 541 25.92 -4.53 -11.03
C GLN A 541 24.99 -3.32 -11.19
N GLU A 542 24.91 -2.45 -10.18
CA GLU A 542 24.04 -1.27 -10.18
C GLU A 542 24.43 -0.25 -11.27
N VAL A 543 25.68 -0.27 -11.72
CA VAL A 543 26.15 0.57 -12.87
C VAL A 543 25.41 0.18 -14.17
N VAL A 544 25.10 -1.09 -14.35
CA VAL A 544 24.33 -1.57 -15.52
C VAL A 544 22.85 -1.16 -15.37
N VAL A 545 22.34 -1.15 -14.17
CA VAL A 545 20.98 -0.67 -13.85
C VAL A 545 20.90 0.84 -14.07
N ASP A 546 21.92 1.59 -13.69
CA ASP A 546 21.98 3.03 -13.95
C ASP A 546 22.01 3.31 -15.47
N TYR A 547 22.79 2.55 -16.23
CA TYR A 547 22.78 2.64 -17.70
C TYR A 547 21.39 2.32 -18.28
N PHE A 548 20.76 1.27 -17.79
CA PHE A 548 19.38 0.93 -18.18
C PHE A 548 18.40 2.07 -17.91
N ARG A 549 18.49 2.74 -16.76
CA ARG A 549 17.63 3.89 -16.41
C ARG A 549 17.82 5.05 -17.38
N GLU A 550 19.05 5.34 -17.77
CA GLU A 550 19.34 6.37 -18.77
C GLU A 550 18.76 6.00 -20.16
N LEU A 551 18.76 4.72 -20.51
CA LEU A 551 18.19 4.23 -21.77
C LEU A 551 16.67 4.31 -21.85
N VAL A 552 15.95 4.35 -20.71
CA VAL A 552 14.50 4.57 -20.68
C VAL A 552 14.11 5.89 -21.37
N GLY A 553 14.97 6.92 -21.28
CA GLY A 553 14.79 8.20 -21.94
C GLY A 553 15.21 8.25 -23.40
N SER A 554 15.66 7.14 -24.01
CA SER A 554 16.12 7.12 -25.40
C SER A 554 14.99 7.38 -26.40
N PRO A 555 15.21 8.18 -27.45
CA PRO A 555 14.25 8.36 -28.53
C PRO A 555 14.21 7.12 -29.47
N TYR A 556 15.25 6.28 -29.45
CA TYR A 556 15.43 5.17 -30.37
C TYR A 556 14.99 3.81 -29.82
N PHE A 557 15.06 3.61 -28.50
CA PHE A 557 14.77 2.33 -27.86
C PHE A 557 13.44 2.33 -27.12
N ALA A 558 12.70 1.22 -27.25
CA ALA A 558 11.45 0.96 -26.52
C ALA A 558 11.80 0.21 -25.22
N VAL A 559 12.25 0.95 -24.21
CA VAL A 559 12.63 0.39 -22.91
C VAL A 559 11.50 0.61 -21.90
N ASP A 560 10.97 -0.48 -21.35
CA ASP A 560 9.95 -0.43 -20.31
C ASP A 560 10.62 -0.31 -18.93
N PRO A 561 10.41 0.79 -18.19
CA PRO A 561 11.05 1.00 -16.89
C PRO A 561 10.64 -0.03 -15.83
N ASN A 562 9.48 -0.69 -16.01
CA ASN A 562 8.94 -1.65 -15.04
C ASN A 562 9.38 -3.10 -15.31
N ASN A 563 10.06 -3.35 -16.42
CA ASN A 563 10.43 -4.70 -16.82
C ASN A 563 11.93 -4.86 -17.07
N GLN A 564 12.72 -4.61 -16.02
CA GLN A 564 14.17 -4.72 -16.04
C GLN A 564 14.66 -6.11 -16.50
N SER A 565 13.99 -7.19 -16.06
CA SER A 565 14.38 -8.56 -16.33
C SER A 565 14.24 -8.97 -17.81
N ARG A 566 13.46 -8.25 -18.61
CA ARG A 566 13.33 -8.48 -20.06
C ARG A 566 14.49 -7.87 -20.84
N VAL A 567 15.03 -6.77 -20.34
CA VAL A 567 16.07 -5.99 -21.02
C VAL A 567 17.46 -6.38 -20.55
N ILE A 568 17.66 -6.59 -19.25
CA ILE A 568 18.94 -6.96 -18.65
C ILE A 568 18.96 -8.47 -18.44
N LYS A 569 19.81 -9.20 -19.12
CA LYS A 569 20.06 -10.61 -18.81
C LYS A 569 21.03 -10.73 -17.65
N PRO A 570 20.66 -11.48 -16.58
CA PRO A 570 21.59 -11.72 -15.48
C PRO A 570 22.78 -12.57 -15.97
N THR A 571 23.96 -12.05 -15.75
CA THR A 571 25.20 -12.80 -15.91
C THR A 571 25.73 -13.16 -14.52
N THR A 572 26.15 -14.39 -14.31
CA THR A 572 26.72 -14.84 -13.03
C THR A 572 28.15 -14.33 -12.90
N PRO A 573 28.45 -13.41 -11.96
CA PRO A 573 29.82 -12.96 -11.76
C PRO A 573 30.67 -14.08 -11.13
N ASN A 574 31.85 -14.30 -11.66
CA ASN A 574 32.84 -15.18 -11.04
C ASN A 574 33.71 -14.32 -10.10
N ASN A 575 33.85 -14.71 -8.84
CA ASN A 575 34.50 -13.90 -7.79
C ASN A 575 36.01 -13.62 -8.00
N THR A 576 36.57 -14.06 -9.11
CA THR A 576 37.99 -13.90 -9.46
C THR A 576 38.26 -12.87 -10.55
N ASP A 577 37.22 -12.34 -11.18
CA ASP A 577 37.36 -11.46 -12.33
C ASP A 577 37.18 -9.99 -11.91
N TRP A 578 38.00 -9.09 -12.44
CA TRP A 578 37.92 -7.65 -12.20
C TRP A 578 37.06 -6.90 -13.23
N ALA A 579 36.53 -7.62 -14.23
CA ALA A 579 35.55 -7.10 -15.19
C ALA A 579 34.46 -8.15 -15.42
N PHE A 580 33.21 -7.72 -15.33
CA PHE A 580 32.05 -8.61 -15.40
C PHE A 580 31.24 -8.32 -16.67
N PRO A 581 30.82 -9.36 -17.42
CA PRO A 581 30.01 -9.18 -18.61
C PRO A 581 28.58 -8.76 -18.28
N TYR A 582 27.99 -7.95 -19.15
CA TYR A 582 26.57 -7.66 -19.15
C TYR A 582 25.98 -7.75 -20.56
N GLU A 583 24.69 -8.00 -20.67
CA GLU A 583 23.95 -8.05 -21.93
C GLU A 583 22.61 -7.30 -21.77
N LEU A 584 22.34 -6.37 -22.70
CA LEU A 584 21.08 -5.66 -22.77
C LEU A 584 20.39 -6.01 -24.11
N HIS A 585 19.10 -6.27 -24.04
CA HIS A 585 18.23 -6.51 -25.19
C HIS A 585 17.35 -5.29 -25.40
N LEU A 586 17.65 -4.49 -26.40
CA LEU A 586 16.98 -3.24 -26.69
C LEU A 586 16.12 -3.36 -27.96
N ASP A 587 14.83 -3.20 -27.83
CA ASP A 587 13.91 -3.14 -28.96
C ASP A 587 13.93 -1.71 -29.55
N LEU A 588 13.99 -1.59 -30.89
CA LEU A 588 13.95 -0.31 -31.58
C LEU A 588 12.51 0.21 -31.67
N LYS A 589 12.29 1.50 -31.38
CA LYS A 589 10.99 2.17 -31.57
C LYS A 589 10.57 2.21 -33.05
N LYS A 590 11.54 2.25 -33.96
CA LYS A 590 11.34 2.28 -35.41
C LYS A 590 12.23 1.21 -36.04
N PRO A 591 11.65 0.09 -36.49
CA PRO A 591 12.40 -0.93 -37.20
C PRO A 591 12.99 -0.42 -38.51
N ILE A 592 14.19 -0.89 -38.88
CA ILE A 592 14.90 -0.49 -40.08
C ILE A 592 15.13 -1.69 -40.98
N ARG A 593 15.11 -1.47 -42.30
CA ARG A 593 15.51 -2.46 -43.28
C ARG A 593 16.98 -2.27 -43.63
N LEU A 594 17.75 -3.34 -43.53
CA LEU A 594 19.11 -3.33 -44.09
C LEU A 594 19.04 -3.39 -45.61
N PRO A 595 19.92 -2.63 -46.30
CA PRO A 595 19.93 -2.55 -47.77
C PRO A 595 20.23 -3.88 -48.45
#